data_fd129ce59e0488e6675f3c623c2902f3
#
_entry.id   fd129ce59e0488e6675f3c623c2902f3
#
_cell.length_a   1.000
_cell.length_b   1.000
_cell.length_c   1.000
_cell.angle_alpha   90.00
_cell.angle_beta   90.00
_cell.angle_gamma   90.00
#
_symmetry.space_group_name_H-M   'P 1'
#
loop_
_entity.id
_entity.type
_entity.pdbx_description
1 polymer ?
#
loop_
_entity_poly.entity_id
_entity_poly.type
_entity_poly.pdbx_seq_one_letter_code
_entity_poly.pdbx_strand_id
1 'polypeptide(L)'
;MEYLFLYGTLLSKFPENPFRSRLEKNTQFIGEAFTYGKLFLVDYYPGLIHNNPHENHKVYGEIVSFDGSLDFLASIDEYEDFNPNDISNSLYIRKLKSCFLLENNKSFNCHTYIYNKNVDNLKILTNGRFILR
;
A
#
# COMPACT_ATOMS: atom_id res chain seq x y z
N MET A 1 6.09 15.69 -8.53
CA MET A 1 5.23 14.49 -8.68
C MET A 1 5.65 13.46 -7.67
N GLU A 2 4.71 12.93 -6.90
CA GLU A 2 4.96 11.89 -5.92
C GLU A 2 4.14 10.65 -6.26
N TYR A 3 4.45 9.53 -5.60
CA TYR A 3 3.89 8.23 -5.95
C TYR A 3 3.37 7.52 -4.71
N LEU A 4 2.29 6.74 -4.92
CA LEU A 4 1.70 5.85 -3.93
C LEU A 4 1.74 4.42 -4.45
N PHE A 5 2.02 3.48 -3.57
CA PHE A 5 1.86 2.05 -3.84
C PHE A 5 0.60 1.55 -3.13
N LEU A 6 -0.36 1.07 -3.91
CA LEU A 6 -1.64 0.55 -3.41
C LEU A 6 -1.65 -0.96 -3.56
N TYR A 7 -1.96 -1.68 -2.48
CA TYR A 7 -1.95 -3.14 -2.51
C TYR A 7 -3.17 -3.80 -1.86
N GLY A 8 -4.08 -3.01 -1.33
CA GLY A 8 -5.25 -3.49 -0.57
C GLY A 8 -6.58 -2.98 -1.12
N THR A 9 -7.42 -2.49 -0.23
CA THR A 9 -8.79 -2.08 -0.58
C THR A 9 -8.88 -0.85 -1.47
N LEU A 10 -7.78 -0.12 -1.65
CA LEU A 10 -7.71 1.03 -2.56
C LEU A 10 -7.34 0.65 -4.00
N LEU A 11 -7.07 -0.63 -4.28
CA LEU A 11 -6.78 -1.10 -5.63
C LEU A 11 -7.93 -0.79 -6.59
N SER A 12 -7.58 -0.57 -7.87
CA SER A 12 -8.57 -0.24 -8.92
C SER A 12 -9.62 -1.34 -9.12
N LYS A 13 -9.28 -2.60 -8.78
CA LYS A 13 -10.23 -3.72 -8.86
C LYS A 13 -11.35 -3.67 -7.81
N PHE A 14 -11.30 -2.70 -6.89
CA PHE A 14 -12.35 -2.48 -5.90
C PHE A 14 -13.04 -1.14 -6.13
N PRO A 15 -13.76 -0.97 -7.26
CA PRO A 15 -14.33 0.34 -7.63
C PRO A 15 -15.44 0.80 -6.68
N GLU A 16 -16.01 -0.11 -5.89
CA GLU A 16 -17.08 0.19 -4.94
C GLU A 16 -16.58 0.82 -3.64
N ASN A 17 -15.26 0.87 -3.43
CA ASN A 17 -14.70 1.51 -2.25
C ASN A 17 -15.05 3.00 -2.28
N PRO A 18 -15.68 3.55 -1.21
CA PRO A 18 -16.08 4.96 -1.19
C PRO A 18 -14.93 5.96 -1.39
N PHE A 19 -13.71 5.57 -1.05
CA PHE A 19 -12.52 6.41 -1.24
C PHE A 19 -12.05 6.44 -2.71
N ARG A 20 -12.55 5.52 -3.54
CA ARG A 20 -12.10 5.34 -4.93
C ARG A 20 -12.27 6.61 -5.76
N SER A 21 -13.38 7.32 -5.59
CA SER A 21 -13.63 8.56 -6.35
C SER A 21 -12.61 9.64 -6.03
N ARG A 22 -12.16 9.74 -4.77
CA ARG A 22 -11.13 10.70 -4.38
C ARG A 22 -9.78 10.33 -4.98
N LEU A 23 -9.45 9.04 -5.01
CA LEU A 23 -8.24 8.57 -5.68
C LEU A 23 -8.26 8.92 -7.16
N GLU A 24 -9.35 8.62 -7.87
CA GLU A 24 -9.46 8.88 -9.30
C GLU A 24 -9.29 10.36 -9.65
N LYS A 25 -9.80 11.25 -8.79
CA LYS A 25 -9.70 12.70 -9.02
C LYS A 25 -8.31 13.26 -8.78
N ASN A 26 -7.51 12.61 -7.93
CA ASN A 26 -6.24 13.15 -7.44
C ASN A 26 -5.02 12.39 -7.92
N THR A 27 -5.19 11.24 -8.58
CA THR A 27 -4.08 10.40 -9.00
C THR A 27 -4.20 9.99 -10.45
N GLN A 28 -3.05 9.58 -11.01
CA GLN A 28 -2.99 8.92 -12.31
C GLN A 28 -2.39 7.53 -12.14
N PHE A 29 -3.00 6.54 -12.77
CA PHE A 29 -2.50 5.18 -12.77
C PHE A 29 -1.20 5.12 -13.58
N ILE A 30 -0.12 4.61 -12.98
CA ILE A 30 1.17 4.43 -13.64
C ILE A 30 1.30 2.99 -14.15
N GLY A 31 0.95 2.01 -13.31
CA GLY A 31 1.05 0.63 -13.74
C GLY A 31 0.93 -0.35 -12.60
N GLU A 32 0.74 -1.61 -12.96
CA GLU A 32 0.86 -2.70 -12.00
C GLU A 32 2.32 -2.81 -11.55
N ALA A 33 2.51 -3.16 -10.27
CA ALA A 33 3.80 -3.06 -9.65
C ALA A 33 3.95 -4.08 -8.52
N PHE A 34 5.16 -4.17 -7.98
CA PHE A 34 5.44 -4.94 -6.78
C PHE A 34 6.45 -4.23 -5.90
N THR A 35 6.47 -4.61 -4.66
CA THR A 35 7.54 -4.26 -3.72
C THR A 35 7.95 -5.52 -2.96
N TYR A 36 9.13 -5.50 -2.34
CA TYR A 36 9.57 -6.62 -1.51
C TYR A 36 8.98 -6.49 -0.12
N GLY A 37 8.43 -7.59 0.37
CA GLY A 37 7.80 -7.66 1.67
C GLY A 37 6.92 -8.88 1.81
N LYS A 38 6.29 -9.04 2.97
CA LYS A 38 5.33 -10.11 3.24
C LYS A 38 3.95 -9.52 3.42
N LEU A 39 2.95 -10.17 2.87
CA LEU A 39 1.57 -9.75 2.94
C LEU A 39 0.78 -10.67 3.85
N PHE A 40 0.09 -10.10 4.83
CA PHE A 40 -0.74 -10.83 5.78
C PHE A 40 -2.20 -10.43 5.64
N LEU A 41 -3.09 -11.37 5.85
CA LEU A 41 -4.52 -11.07 5.93
C LEU A 41 -4.84 -10.65 7.37
N VAL A 42 -5.17 -9.37 7.56
CA VAL A 42 -5.46 -8.83 8.88
C VAL A 42 -6.91 -9.08 9.26
N ASP A 43 -7.81 -8.73 8.37
CA ASP A 43 -9.26 -8.93 8.50
C ASP A 43 -9.83 -8.98 7.08
N TYR A 44 -10.73 -8.08 6.71
CA TYR A 44 -11.16 -7.91 5.32
C TYR A 44 -10.15 -7.10 4.48
N TYR A 45 -9.03 -6.75 5.07
CA TYR A 45 -7.96 -5.97 4.44
C TYR A 45 -6.60 -6.59 4.77
N PRO A 46 -5.57 -6.34 3.94
CA PRO A 46 -4.23 -6.90 4.14
C PRO A 46 -3.31 -5.94 4.87
N GLY A 47 -2.19 -6.49 5.38
CA GLY A 47 -1.10 -5.71 5.93
C GLY A 47 0.23 -6.11 5.33
N LEU A 48 0.99 -5.14 4.84
CA LEU A 48 2.34 -5.32 4.31
C LEU A 48 3.34 -5.13 5.43
N ILE A 49 4.26 -6.09 5.57
CA ILE A 49 5.37 -6.03 6.52
C ILE A 49 6.66 -5.97 5.72
N HIS A 50 7.62 -5.17 6.18
CA HIS A 50 8.97 -5.16 5.62
C HIS A 50 9.57 -6.55 5.69
N ASN A 51 10.27 -6.90 4.61
CA ASN A 51 10.96 -8.16 4.51
C ASN A 51 12.44 -7.97 4.81
N ASN A 52 13.09 -9.03 5.28
CA ASN A 52 14.54 -9.08 5.34
C ASN A 52 15.07 -8.88 3.90
N PRO A 53 16.08 -8.02 3.67
CA PRO A 53 16.58 -7.77 2.31
C PRO A 53 17.12 -9.00 1.59
N HIS A 54 17.37 -10.09 2.31
CA HIS A 54 17.80 -11.37 1.72
C HIS A 54 16.65 -12.29 1.31
N GLU A 55 15.42 -11.91 1.59
CA GLU A 55 14.24 -12.67 1.20
C GLU A 55 13.62 -12.04 -0.06
N ASN A 56 13.12 -12.88 -0.96
CA ASN A 56 12.59 -12.45 -2.26
C ASN A 56 11.06 -12.50 -2.31
N HIS A 57 10.40 -12.32 -1.18
CA HIS A 57 8.94 -12.24 -1.17
C HIS A 57 8.48 -10.93 -1.80
N LYS A 58 7.52 -11.02 -2.69
CA LYS A 58 6.96 -9.86 -3.39
C LYS A 58 5.52 -9.65 -3.00
N VAL A 59 5.15 -8.38 -2.85
CA VAL A 59 3.77 -7.93 -2.66
C VAL A 59 3.37 -7.15 -3.90
N TYR A 60 2.26 -7.54 -4.53
CA TYR A 60 1.80 -6.97 -5.79
C TYR A 60 0.72 -5.93 -5.56
N GLY A 61 0.74 -4.89 -6.37
CA GLY A 61 -0.20 -3.79 -6.28
C GLY A 61 -0.12 -2.89 -7.48
N GLU A 62 -0.40 -1.62 -7.25
CA GLU A 62 -0.44 -0.58 -8.29
C GLU A 62 0.34 0.63 -7.84
N ILE A 63 1.05 1.27 -8.77
CA ILE A 63 1.64 2.59 -8.55
C ILE A 63 0.74 3.62 -9.18
N VAL A 64 0.41 4.66 -8.42
CA VAL A 64 -0.27 5.85 -8.92
C VAL A 64 0.56 7.07 -8.59
N SER A 65 0.47 8.11 -9.43
CA SER A 65 1.12 9.39 -9.19
C SER A 65 0.14 10.43 -8.70
N PHE A 66 0.63 11.42 -7.95
CA PHE A 66 -0.15 12.57 -7.51
C PHE A 66 0.77 13.80 -7.40
N ASP A 67 0.17 14.96 -7.24
CA ASP A 67 0.89 16.24 -7.28
C ASP A 67 1.67 16.59 -6.00
N GLY A 68 1.63 15.73 -4.99
CA GLY A 68 2.29 15.98 -3.71
C GLY A 68 1.44 16.77 -2.71
N SER A 69 0.13 16.91 -2.96
CA SER A 69 -0.79 17.61 -2.07
C SER A 69 -0.77 16.99 -0.66
N LEU A 70 -0.47 17.81 0.34
CA LEU A 70 -0.45 17.36 1.73
C LEU A 70 -1.87 17.05 2.23
N ASP A 71 -2.88 17.80 1.76
CA ASP A 71 -4.27 17.54 2.14
C ASP A 71 -4.75 16.19 1.62
N PHE A 72 -4.39 15.86 0.37
CA PHE A 72 -4.73 14.57 -0.20
C PHE A 72 -4.05 13.45 0.57
N LEU A 73 -2.76 13.60 0.86
CA LEU A 73 -1.98 12.59 1.58
C LEU A 73 -2.54 12.38 3.00
N ALA A 74 -2.91 13.47 3.68
CA ALA A 74 -3.53 13.41 5.00
C ALA A 74 -4.87 12.66 4.97
N SER A 75 -5.63 12.78 3.89
CA SER A 75 -6.90 12.07 3.75
C SER A 75 -6.69 10.55 3.61
N ILE A 76 -5.61 10.13 2.94
CA ILE A 76 -5.26 8.71 2.86
C ILE A 76 -4.76 8.22 4.21
N ASP A 77 -3.95 9.01 4.90
CA ASP A 77 -3.47 8.67 6.25
C ASP A 77 -4.65 8.39 7.18
N GLU A 78 -5.68 9.22 7.13
CA GLU A 78 -6.89 9.03 7.92
C GLU A 78 -7.62 7.74 7.54
N TYR A 79 -7.75 7.47 6.25
CA TYR A 79 -8.37 6.23 5.76
C TYR A 79 -7.61 4.99 6.25
N GLU A 80 -6.27 5.06 6.27
CA GLU A 80 -5.41 3.94 6.67
C GLU A 80 -5.18 3.88 8.19
N ASP A 81 -5.85 4.76 8.95
CA ASP A 81 -5.67 4.84 10.40
C ASP A 81 -4.21 5.06 10.80
N PHE A 82 -3.57 5.99 10.12
CA PHE A 82 -2.22 6.45 10.44
C PHE A 82 -2.28 7.86 11.01
N ASN A 83 -1.84 8.02 12.26
CA ASN A 83 -1.69 9.33 12.89
C ASN A 83 -0.19 9.58 13.12
N PRO A 84 0.43 10.51 12.38
CA PRO A 84 1.86 10.79 12.55
C PRO A 84 2.23 11.34 13.93
N ASN A 85 1.26 11.83 14.69
CA ASN A 85 1.46 12.31 16.07
C ASN A 85 1.24 11.21 17.11
N ASP A 86 0.85 10.02 16.71
CA ASP A 86 0.59 8.89 17.62
C ASP A 86 0.89 7.57 16.91
N ILE A 87 2.16 7.38 16.58
CA ILE A 87 2.61 6.25 15.76
C ILE A 87 2.32 4.92 16.43
N SER A 88 2.54 4.80 17.74
CA SER A 88 2.38 3.52 18.44
C SER A 88 0.95 3.00 18.42
N ASN A 89 -0.06 3.88 18.31
CA ASN A 89 -1.47 3.50 18.24
C ASN A 89 -1.99 3.45 16.81
N SER A 90 -1.17 3.78 15.81
CA SER A 90 -1.57 3.72 14.42
C SER A 90 -1.64 2.29 13.91
N LEU A 91 -2.64 1.99 13.09
CA LEU A 91 -2.78 0.67 12.46
C LEU A 91 -1.71 0.44 11.40
N TYR A 92 -1.42 1.46 10.61
CA TYR A 92 -0.37 1.47 9.60
C TYR A 92 0.56 2.65 9.83
N ILE A 93 1.76 2.55 9.27
CA ILE A 93 2.73 3.65 9.21
C ILE A 93 3.03 3.88 7.74
N ARG A 94 2.96 5.15 7.30
CA ARG A 94 3.31 5.52 5.92
C ARG A 94 4.81 5.74 5.82
N LYS A 95 5.46 5.03 4.91
CA LYS A 95 6.90 5.14 4.66
C LYS A 95 7.17 5.18 3.16
N LEU A 96 8.25 5.84 2.77
CA LEU A 96 8.75 5.76 1.41
C LEU A 96 9.46 4.43 1.21
N LYS A 97 9.16 3.75 0.11
CA LYS A 97 9.66 2.42 -0.18
C LYS A 97 9.85 2.26 -1.68
N SER A 98 10.91 1.59 -2.09
CA SER A 98 11.14 1.30 -3.51
C SER A 98 10.10 0.29 -4.00
N CYS A 99 9.41 0.65 -5.07
CA CYS A 99 8.44 -0.21 -5.75
C CYS A 99 8.79 -0.25 -7.23
N PHE A 100 8.43 -1.35 -7.90
CA PHE A 100 8.91 -1.64 -9.24
C PHE A 100 7.75 -1.96 -10.17
N LEU A 101 7.73 -1.35 -11.35
CA LEU A 101 6.71 -1.69 -12.36
C LEU A 101 6.94 -3.11 -12.86
N LEU A 102 5.86 -3.88 -13.03
CA LEU A 102 5.93 -5.22 -13.58
C LEU A 102 6.43 -5.21 -15.02
N GLU A 103 6.05 -4.20 -15.80
CA GLU A 103 6.32 -4.12 -17.22
C GLU A 103 7.84 -4.07 -17.53
N ASN A 104 8.60 -3.29 -16.75
CA ASN A 104 9.99 -2.98 -17.11
C ASN A 104 10.94 -2.91 -15.91
N ASN A 105 10.46 -3.25 -14.71
CA ASN A 105 11.22 -3.15 -13.45
C ASN A 105 11.71 -1.74 -13.11
N LYS A 106 11.13 -0.71 -13.73
CA LYS A 106 11.48 0.68 -13.38
C LYS A 106 11.07 0.93 -11.92
N SER A 107 12.00 1.49 -11.14
CA SER A 107 11.76 1.75 -9.72
C SER A 107 11.20 3.13 -9.48
N PHE A 108 10.32 3.22 -8.49
CA PHE A 108 9.75 4.46 -7.98
C PHE A 108 9.83 4.44 -6.47
N ASN A 109 10.09 5.59 -5.87
CA ASN A 109 10.06 5.73 -4.42
C ASN A 109 8.64 6.13 -4.03
N CYS A 110 7.89 5.20 -3.44
CA CYS A 110 6.46 5.35 -3.24
C CYS A 110 6.10 5.45 -1.76
N HIS A 111 5.16 6.34 -1.44
CA HIS A 111 4.50 6.30 -0.15
C HIS A 111 3.78 4.96 -0.03
N THR A 112 4.06 4.21 1.03
CA THR A 112 3.55 2.85 1.23
C THR A 112 3.11 2.69 2.68
N TYR A 113 1.94 2.10 2.88
CA TYR A 113 1.40 1.88 4.22
C TYR A 113 1.85 0.52 4.73
N ILE A 114 2.65 0.54 5.80
CA ILE A 114 3.23 -0.64 6.44
C ILE A 114 2.40 -0.98 7.67
N TYR A 115 1.96 -2.22 7.79
CA TYR A 115 1.18 -2.66 8.93
C TYR A 115 2.00 -2.58 10.21
N ASN A 116 1.41 -2.01 11.27
CA ASN A 116 2.13 -1.61 12.49
C ASN A 116 1.77 -2.45 13.72
N LYS A 117 1.12 -3.59 13.52
CA LYS A 117 0.70 -4.46 14.64
C LYS A 117 1.36 -5.84 14.51
N ASN A 118 1.21 -6.65 15.56
CA ASN A 118 1.75 -8.00 15.59
C ASN A 118 1.05 -8.89 14.55
N VAL A 119 1.83 -9.69 13.81
CA VAL A 119 1.31 -10.56 12.75
C VAL A 119 1.40 -12.05 13.10
N ASP A 120 1.80 -12.41 14.32
CA ASP A 120 2.09 -13.81 14.69
C ASP A 120 0.90 -14.74 14.50
N ASN A 121 -0.32 -14.24 14.67
CA ASN A 121 -1.54 -15.04 14.53
C ASN A 121 -2.28 -14.79 13.21
N LEU A 122 -1.66 -14.08 12.28
CA LEU A 122 -2.27 -13.73 11.00
C LEU A 122 -1.84 -14.70 9.91
N LYS A 123 -2.75 -14.93 8.96
CA LYS A 123 -2.46 -15.77 7.80
C LYS A 123 -1.61 -14.99 6.82
N ILE A 124 -0.48 -15.59 6.41
CA ILE A 124 0.33 -15.03 5.32
C ILE A 124 -0.34 -15.31 3.97
N LEU A 125 -0.35 -14.30 3.11
CA LEU A 125 -0.80 -14.43 1.72
C LEU A 125 0.43 -14.73 0.87
N THR A 126 0.71 -16.01 0.67
CA THR A 126 1.97 -16.47 0.09
C THR A 126 2.18 -16.04 -1.35
N ASN A 127 1.09 -15.77 -2.09
CA ASN A 127 1.19 -15.27 -3.48
C ASN A 127 1.45 -13.76 -3.55
N GLY A 128 1.45 -13.04 -2.41
CA GLY A 128 1.70 -11.61 -2.36
C GLY A 128 0.58 -10.75 -2.94
N ARG A 129 -0.62 -11.30 -3.10
CA ARG A 129 -1.77 -10.58 -3.67
C ARG A 129 -2.95 -10.60 -2.71
N PHE A 130 -3.60 -9.45 -2.59
CA PHE A 130 -4.84 -9.35 -1.85
C PHE A 130 -6.01 -9.66 -2.80
N ILE A 131 -6.74 -10.72 -2.47
CA ILE A 131 -7.94 -11.14 -3.22
C ILE A 131 -9.10 -11.18 -2.24
N LEU A 132 -10.11 -10.37 -2.49
CA LEU A 132 -11.35 -10.38 -1.73
C LEU A 132 -12.27 -11.42 -2.34
N ARG A 133 -12.74 -12.36 -1.50
CA ARG A 133 -13.68 -13.38 -1.93
C ARG A 133 -15.06 -13.13 -1.37
#